data_fee783353d918caca3889b447dde383a
#
_entry.id   fee783353d918caca3889b447dde383a
#
_cell.length_a   1.000
_cell.length_b   1.000
_cell.length_c   1.000
_cell.angle_alpha   90.00
_cell.angle_beta   90.00
_cell.angle_gamma   90.00
#
_symmetry.space_group_name_H-M   'P 1'
#
loop_
_entity.id
_entity.type
_entity.pdbx_description
1 polymer ?
#
loop_
_entity_poly.entity_id
_entity_poly.type
_entity_poly.pdbx_seq_one_letter_code
_entity_poly.pdbx_strand_id
1 'polypeptide(L)'
;ANGDLDSYYGNLFFRIQSGRWAHNIILTCGWNDASLDRTAGIPGAGMYTMHGSTSGSSYGAFYEGTYDLYLNENNTSALQPLVNASVYRSRMDGFTESGGLGMNVDDMDSTFGTVGLGARLRGELSANLTGRASLGELRVQVVQLLGDRDTAAVLAPAGIPGAGFRVNGAREGATGVQVGAGITIPVGYTGSVFADVNADFRSRANSFNGSIGYRLTF
;
A
#
# COMPACT_ATOMS: atom_id res chain seq x y z
N ALA A 1 13.62 -22.64 -2.81
CA ALA A 1 13.34 -21.60 -3.79
C ALA A 1 13.97 -20.30 -3.28
N ASN A 2 14.61 -19.56 -4.14
CA ASN A 2 15.11 -18.22 -3.90
C ASN A 2 14.42 -17.30 -4.90
N GLY A 3 14.10 -16.06 -4.49
CA GLY A 3 13.51 -15.08 -5.36
C GLY A 3 14.01 -13.69 -5.01
N ASP A 4 14.27 -12.89 -6.03
CA ASP A 4 14.66 -11.50 -5.91
C ASP A 4 13.58 -10.63 -6.55
N LEU A 5 13.27 -9.51 -5.92
CA LEU A 5 12.30 -8.53 -6.41
C LEU A 5 12.88 -7.12 -6.29
N ASP A 6 13.10 -6.50 -7.43
CA ASP A 6 13.46 -5.10 -7.52
C ASP A 6 12.23 -4.26 -7.87
N SER A 7 11.99 -3.20 -7.11
CA SER A 7 10.81 -2.34 -7.29
C SER A 7 11.19 -0.87 -7.26
N TYR A 8 10.70 -0.12 -8.23
CA TYR A 8 10.91 1.32 -8.35
C TYR A 8 9.56 2.03 -8.38
N TYR A 9 9.38 3.05 -7.53
CA TYR A 9 8.12 3.78 -7.41
C TYR A 9 8.34 5.28 -7.56
N GLY A 10 7.45 5.91 -8.34
CA GLY A 10 7.32 7.35 -8.42
C GLY A 10 5.97 7.80 -7.87
N ASN A 11 5.96 8.89 -7.08
CA ASN A 11 4.74 9.43 -6.50
C ASN A 11 4.64 10.93 -6.77
N LEU A 12 3.44 11.39 -7.14
CA LEU A 12 3.08 12.80 -7.20
C LEU A 12 2.03 13.07 -6.14
N PHE A 13 2.27 14.09 -5.33
CA PHE A 13 1.39 14.51 -4.25
C PHE A 13 0.87 15.92 -4.51
N PHE A 14 -0.45 16.09 -4.40
CA PHE A 14 -1.13 17.38 -4.52
C PHE A 14 -1.99 17.61 -3.27
N ARG A 15 -1.88 18.80 -2.71
CA ARG A 15 -2.76 19.25 -1.63
C ARG A 15 -3.41 20.55 -2.02
N ILE A 16 -4.74 20.58 -1.95
CA ILE A 16 -5.56 21.76 -2.21
C ILE A 16 -6.30 22.07 -0.92
N GLN A 17 -6.21 23.32 -0.44
CA GLN A 17 -6.93 23.77 0.74
C GLN A 17 -7.81 24.97 0.37
N SER A 18 -9.09 24.89 0.72
CA SER A 18 -10.07 25.96 0.50
C SER A 18 -10.92 26.13 1.74
N GLY A 19 -10.65 27.18 2.49
CA GLY A 19 -11.30 27.41 3.78
C GLY A 19 -11.06 26.28 4.75
N ARG A 20 -12.14 25.60 5.16
CA ARG A 20 -12.10 24.44 6.06
C ARG A 20 -11.94 23.10 5.36
N TRP A 21 -11.98 23.10 4.03
CA TRP A 21 -11.78 21.88 3.23
C TRP A 21 -10.32 21.67 2.90
N ALA A 22 -9.86 20.45 3.00
CA ALA A 22 -8.57 20.03 2.47
C ALA A 22 -8.74 18.77 1.61
N HIS A 23 -8.07 18.76 0.46
CA HIS A 23 -8.08 17.68 -0.50
C HIS A 23 -6.65 17.23 -0.75
N ASN A 24 -6.38 15.96 -0.53
CA ASN A 24 -5.09 15.33 -0.81
C ASN A 24 -5.28 14.35 -1.97
N ILE A 25 -4.41 14.42 -2.97
CA ILE A 25 -4.39 13.52 -4.12
C ILE A 25 -2.98 12.95 -4.22
N ILE A 26 -2.87 11.65 -4.37
CA ILE A 26 -1.60 10.96 -4.64
C ILE A 26 -1.77 10.15 -5.90
N LEU A 27 -0.86 10.34 -6.85
CA LEU A 27 -0.72 9.48 -8.02
C LEU A 27 0.56 8.69 -7.86
N THR A 28 0.50 7.39 -8.11
CA THR A 28 1.65 6.49 -8.01
C THR A 28 1.82 5.71 -9.31
N CYS A 29 3.06 5.48 -9.70
CA CYS A 29 3.43 4.51 -10.73
C CYS A 29 4.65 3.73 -10.25
N GLY A 30 4.75 2.47 -10.66
CA GLY A 30 5.85 1.59 -10.27
C GLY A 30 6.18 0.59 -11.34
N TRP A 31 7.42 0.15 -11.31
CA TRP A 31 7.96 -0.93 -12.15
C TRP A 31 8.61 -1.97 -11.23
N ASN A 32 8.39 -3.23 -11.54
CA ASN A 32 8.88 -4.34 -10.77
C ASN A 32 9.58 -5.31 -11.72
N ASP A 33 10.76 -5.79 -11.31
CA ASP A 33 11.47 -6.88 -11.96
C ASP A 33 11.64 -7.99 -10.93
N ALA A 34 11.21 -9.19 -11.27
CA ALA A 34 11.27 -10.34 -10.38
C ALA A 34 12.01 -11.50 -11.04
N SER A 35 12.84 -12.18 -10.27
CA SER A 35 13.46 -13.44 -10.65
C SER A 35 13.21 -14.52 -9.61
N LEU A 36 13.06 -15.75 -10.06
CA LEU A 36 12.77 -16.90 -9.22
C LEU A 36 13.64 -18.07 -9.60
N ASP A 37 14.37 -18.60 -8.64
CA ASP A 37 15.08 -19.87 -8.73
C ASP A 37 14.42 -20.90 -7.84
N ARG A 38 14.02 -22.02 -8.41
CA ARG A 38 13.50 -23.15 -7.64
C ARG A 38 14.16 -24.45 -8.05
N THR A 39 14.31 -25.34 -7.08
CA THR A 39 14.85 -26.67 -7.30
C THR A 39 13.77 -27.69 -6.94
N ALA A 40 13.54 -28.63 -7.84
CA ALA A 40 12.64 -29.75 -7.60
C ALA A 40 13.32 -31.06 -7.99
N GLY A 41 13.01 -32.12 -7.26
CA GLY A 41 13.56 -33.47 -7.52
C GLY A 41 12.47 -34.47 -7.89
N ILE A 42 12.77 -35.34 -8.82
CA ILE A 42 11.96 -36.52 -9.12
C ILE A 42 12.71 -37.73 -8.53
N PRO A 43 12.08 -38.52 -7.63
CA PRO A 43 12.70 -39.74 -7.11
C PRO A 43 13.18 -40.66 -8.25
N GLY A 44 14.46 -40.95 -8.26
CA GLY A 44 15.08 -41.79 -9.31
C GLY A 44 15.53 -41.06 -10.58
N ALA A 45 15.19 -39.78 -10.78
CA ALA A 45 15.55 -38.99 -11.97
C ALA A 45 16.47 -37.79 -11.68
N GLY A 46 16.68 -37.45 -10.40
CA GLY A 46 17.62 -36.39 -10.00
C GLY A 46 16.96 -35.07 -9.60
N MET A 47 17.81 -34.06 -9.38
CA MET A 47 17.42 -32.66 -9.01
C MET A 47 17.50 -31.78 -10.26
N TYR A 48 16.50 -30.92 -10.41
CA TYR A 48 16.39 -29.95 -11.51
C TYR A 48 16.30 -28.56 -10.93
N THR A 49 17.08 -27.64 -11.46
CA THR A 49 16.95 -26.21 -11.15
C THR A 49 16.19 -25.53 -12.28
N MET A 50 15.19 -24.77 -11.94
CA MET A 50 14.38 -23.96 -12.84
C MET A 50 14.61 -22.49 -12.51
N HIS A 51 14.70 -21.68 -13.57
CA HIS A 51 14.87 -20.24 -13.47
C HIS A 51 13.78 -19.52 -14.26
N GLY A 52 13.13 -18.55 -13.65
CA GLY A 52 12.13 -17.69 -14.26
C GLY A 52 12.39 -16.22 -13.95
N SER A 53 12.04 -15.36 -14.89
CA SER A 53 12.07 -13.92 -14.68
C SER A 53 10.84 -13.26 -15.30
N THR A 54 10.34 -12.20 -14.66
CA THR A 54 9.21 -11.44 -15.14
C THR A 54 9.36 -9.99 -14.76
N SER A 55 8.70 -9.11 -15.50
CA SER A 55 8.58 -7.71 -15.18
C SER A 55 7.11 -7.33 -15.00
N GLY A 56 6.89 -6.18 -14.35
CA GLY A 56 5.54 -5.72 -14.11
C GLY A 56 5.47 -4.21 -13.95
N SER A 57 4.24 -3.71 -13.99
CA SER A 57 3.96 -2.30 -13.76
C SER A 57 2.78 -2.13 -12.83
N SER A 58 2.76 -1.02 -12.11
CA SER A 58 1.67 -0.67 -11.21
C SER A 58 1.33 0.80 -11.31
N TYR A 59 0.04 1.11 -11.20
CA TYR A 59 -0.48 2.47 -11.26
C TYR A 59 -1.55 2.63 -10.21
N GLY A 60 -1.57 3.77 -9.55
CA GLY A 60 -2.57 4.03 -8.52
C GLY A 60 -2.91 5.49 -8.40
N ALA A 61 -4.11 5.74 -7.90
CA ALA A 61 -4.57 7.05 -7.48
C ALA A 61 -5.24 6.94 -6.12
N PHE A 62 -4.95 7.87 -5.26
CA PHE A 62 -5.58 8.01 -3.94
C PHE A 62 -6.10 9.43 -3.78
N TYR A 63 -7.27 9.56 -3.20
CA TYR A 63 -7.90 10.81 -2.83
C TYR A 63 -8.34 10.77 -1.37
N GLU A 64 -8.13 11.85 -0.63
CA GLU A 64 -8.69 12.08 0.69
C GLU A 64 -9.25 13.50 0.76
N GLY A 65 -10.50 13.61 1.17
CA GLY A 65 -11.17 14.87 1.50
C GLY A 65 -11.43 14.97 3.00
N THR A 66 -11.11 16.11 3.60
CA THR A 66 -11.38 16.40 5.02
C THR A 66 -12.01 17.76 5.20
N TYR A 67 -12.79 17.90 6.28
CA TYR A 67 -13.40 19.18 6.67
C TYR A 67 -13.08 19.49 8.12
N ASP A 68 -12.52 20.70 8.39
CA ASP A 68 -12.14 21.13 9.74
C ASP A 68 -13.33 21.60 10.55
N LEU A 69 -13.71 20.85 11.59
CA LEU A 69 -14.59 21.26 12.67
C LEU A 69 -13.70 21.66 13.85
N TYR A 70 -13.43 22.95 13.99
CA TYR A 70 -12.58 23.44 15.07
C TYR A 70 -13.25 23.25 16.44
N LEU A 71 -12.48 22.75 17.40
CA LEU A 71 -12.94 22.43 18.76
C LEU A 71 -12.61 23.53 19.77
N ASN A 72 -11.78 24.49 19.38
CA ASN A 72 -11.36 25.59 20.24
C ASN A 72 -11.31 26.91 19.45
N GLU A 73 -11.37 28.03 20.18
CA GLU A 73 -11.38 29.40 19.62
C GLU A 73 -10.09 29.72 18.84
N ASN A 74 -8.96 29.14 19.23
CA ASN A 74 -7.68 29.39 18.60
C ASN A 74 -7.46 28.53 17.32
N ASN A 75 -8.42 27.69 16.94
CA ASN A 75 -8.36 26.80 15.77
C ASN A 75 -7.14 25.84 15.78
N THR A 76 -6.61 25.53 16.97
CA THR A 76 -5.44 24.64 17.11
C THR A 76 -5.82 23.18 17.25
N SER A 77 -7.09 22.88 17.47
CA SER A 77 -7.63 21.52 17.55
C SER A 77 -8.88 21.39 16.67
N ALA A 78 -8.97 20.32 15.93
CA ALA A 78 -10.08 20.05 15.02
C ALA A 78 -10.46 18.57 15.00
N LEU A 79 -11.75 18.31 14.95
CA LEU A 79 -12.31 17.06 14.48
C LEU A 79 -12.51 17.18 12.97
N GLN A 80 -11.99 16.22 12.21
CA GLN A 80 -12.06 16.21 10.75
C GLN A 80 -12.84 14.98 10.29
N PRO A 81 -14.13 15.09 9.94
CA PRO A 81 -14.77 14.12 9.08
C PRO A 81 -13.91 13.92 7.83
N LEU A 82 -13.72 12.67 7.43
CA LEU A 82 -12.89 12.33 6.28
C LEU A 82 -13.59 11.31 5.37
N VAL A 83 -13.33 11.48 4.09
CA VAL A 83 -13.69 10.52 3.05
C VAL A 83 -12.45 10.24 2.23
N ASN A 84 -12.23 8.98 1.87
CA ASN A 84 -11.18 8.62 0.93
C ASN A 84 -11.65 7.64 -0.12
N ALA A 85 -10.93 7.63 -1.23
CA ALA A 85 -11.09 6.66 -2.30
C ALA A 85 -9.72 6.36 -2.91
N SER A 86 -9.52 5.11 -3.33
CA SER A 86 -8.34 4.72 -4.08
C SER A 86 -8.69 3.77 -5.20
N VAL A 87 -7.84 3.76 -6.21
CA VAL A 87 -7.80 2.72 -7.23
C VAL A 87 -6.34 2.37 -7.49
N TYR A 88 -6.08 1.08 -7.64
CA TYR A 88 -4.75 0.56 -7.91
C TYR A 88 -4.86 -0.58 -8.92
N ARG A 89 -3.99 -0.56 -9.93
CA ARG A 89 -3.83 -1.64 -10.90
C ARG A 89 -2.40 -2.12 -10.88
N SER A 90 -2.24 -3.42 -10.82
CA SER A 90 -0.94 -4.11 -10.92
C SER A 90 -1.01 -5.14 -12.01
N ARG A 91 0.00 -5.14 -12.87
CA ARG A 91 0.19 -6.12 -13.92
C ARG A 91 1.58 -6.71 -13.82
N MET A 92 1.67 -8.03 -13.95
CA MET A 92 2.93 -8.76 -14.15
C MET A 92 2.82 -9.58 -15.42
N ASP A 93 3.85 -9.54 -16.24
CA ASP A 93 3.90 -10.28 -17.49
C ASP A 93 4.06 -11.78 -17.21
N GLY A 94 3.43 -12.59 -18.05
CA GLY A 94 3.61 -14.05 -18.00
C GLY A 94 5.05 -14.45 -18.38
N PHE A 95 5.49 -15.58 -17.88
CA PHE A 95 6.83 -16.08 -18.17
C PHE A 95 6.87 -17.60 -18.22
N THR A 96 7.92 -18.13 -18.84
CA THR A 96 8.21 -19.55 -18.87
C THR A 96 9.51 -19.81 -18.12
N GLU A 97 9.48 -20.68 -17.14
CA GLU A 97 10.70 -21.12 -16.48
C GLU A 97 11.54 -21.97 -17.43
N SER A 98 12.84 -21.72 -17.44
CA SER A 98 13.83 -22.59 -18.05
C SER A 98 14.17 -23.77 -17.13
N GLY A 99 14.56 -24.93 -17.68
CA GLY A 99 14.92 -26.12 -16.92
C GLY A 99 13.92 -27.27 -17.08
N GLY A 100 14.32 -28.47 -16.65
CA GLY A 100 13.63 -29.72 -17.00
C GLY A 100 12.22 -29.93 -16.43
N LEU A 101 11.84 -29.17 -15.41
CA LEU A 101 10.50 -29.19 -14.79
C LEU A 101 9.91 -27.76 -14.75
N GLY A 102 10.22 -26.96 -15.76
CA GLY A 102 9.79 -25.59 -15.88
C GLY A 102 8.26 -25.47 -15.98
N MET A 103 7.73 -24.33 -15.55
CA MET A 103 6.33 -23.99 -15.66
C MET A 103 6.14 -22.76 -16.55
N ASN A 104 5.02 -22.72 -17.24
CA ASN A 104 4.48 -21.52 -17.82
C ASN A 104 3.61 -20.85 -16.77
N VAL A 105 3.84 -19.59 -16.52
CA VAL A 105 3.04 -18.73 -15.64
C VAL A 105 2.36 -17.70 -16.54
N ASP A 106 1.05 -17.65 -16.51
CA ASP A 106 0.28 -16.68 -17.28
C ASP A 106 0.47 -15.27 -16.69
N ASP A 107 0.17 -14.24 -17.48
CA ASP A 107 0.15 -12.86 -17.02
C ASP A 107 -0.87 -12.68 -15.89
N MET A 108 -0.53 -11.82 -14.97
CA MET A 108 -1.40 -11.45 -13.84
C MET A 108 -1.77 -9.98 -13.96
N ASP A 109 -3.06 -9.70 -14.01
CA ASP A 109 -3.61 -8.34 -13.99
C ASP A 109 -4.64 -8.27 -12.85
N SER A 110 -4.49 -7.32 -11.98
CA SER A 110 -5.38 -7.11 -10.84
C SER A 110 -5.71 -5.63 -10.69
N THR A 111 -6.99 -5.34 -10.56
CA THR A 111 -7.48 -3.99 -10.29
C THR A 111 -8.35 -4.00 -9.05
N PHE A 112 -7.95 -3.23 -8.05
CA PHE A 112 -8.72 -3.07 -6.84
C PHE A 112 -8.76 -1.59 -6.42
N GLY A 113 -9.72 -1.26 -5.59
CA GLY A 113 -9.88 0.07 -5.04
C GLY A 113 -10.44 0.01 -3.64
N THR A 114 -10.40 1.14 -2.96
CA THR A 114 -11.04 1.29 -1.65
C THR A 114 -11.89 2.53 -1.62
N VAL A 115 -12.95 2.50 -0.82
CA VAL A 115 -13.66 3.69 -0.36
C VAL A 115 -13.72 3.66 1.15
N GLY A 116 -13.52 4.81 1.79
CA GLY A 116 -13.49 4.91 3.24
C GLY A 116 -14.20 6.13 3.76
N LEU A 117 -14.81 5.98 4.93
CA LEU A 117 -15.42 7.05 5.70
C LEU A 117 -14.90 6.98 7.13
N GLY A 118 -14.59 8.14 7.72
CA GLY A 118 -14.06 8.16 9.08
C GLY A 118 -13.97 9.55 9.67
N ALA A 119 -13.17 9.63 10.71
CA ALA A 119 -12.86 10.88 11.38
C ALA A 119 -11.40 10.90 11.84
N ARG A 120 -10.82 12.07 11.83
CA ARG A 120 -9.50 12.37 12.38
C ARG A 120 -9.64 13.43 13.44
N LEU A 121 -9.07 13.19 14.60
CA LEU A 121 -8.86 14.22 15.63
C LEU A 121 -7.42 14.69 15.51
N ARG A 122 -7.22 15.98 15.30
CA ARG A 122 -5.89 16.58 15.33
C ARG A 122 -5.84 17.73 16.33
N GLY A 123 -4.68 17.96 16.92
CA GLY A 123 -4.53 19.06 17.85
C GLY A 123 -3.09 19.31 18.24
N GLU A 124 -2.88 20.49 18.80
CA GLU A 124 -1.62 20.83 19.43
C GLU A 124 -1.48 20.07 20.76
N LEU A 125 -0.34 19.41 20.95
CA LEU A 125 -0.04 18.66 22.19
C LEU A 125 0.66 19.56 23.21
N SER A 126 1.74 20.23 22.79
CA SER A 126 2.50 21.15 23.63
C SER A 126 3.43 21.99 22.77
N ALA A 127 3.81 23.17 23.23
CA ALA A 127 4.92 23.91 22.66
C ALA A 127 6.24 23.20 23.02
N ASN A 128 7.13 23.05 22.03
CA ASN A 128 8.47 22.52 22.25
C ASN A 128 9.46 23.65 22.65
N LEU A 129 10.75 23.27 22.80
CA LEU A 129 11.81 24.21 23.13
C LEU A 129 12.00 25.38 22.14
N THR A 130 11.46 25.25 20.92
CA THR A 130 11.50 26.31 19.89
C THR A 130 10.26 27.22 19.90
N GLY A 131 9.32 27.03 20.84
CA GLY A 131 8.07 27.76 20.92
C GLY A 131 7.03 27.34 19.86
N ARG A 132 7.32 26.34 19.04
CA ARG A 132 6.37 25.80 18.05
C ARG A 132 5.66 24.59 18.64
N ALA A 133 4.35 24.51 18.40
CA ALA A 133 3.55 23.41 18.93
C ALA A 133 3.83 22.09 18.19
N SER A 134 3.91 21.01 18.96
CA SER A 134 3.86 19.64 18.42
C SER A 134 2.42 19.31 18.07
N LEU A 135 2.20 18.63 16.95
CA LEU A 135 0.88 18.25 16.46
C LEU A 135 0.69 16.75 16.65
N GLY A 136 -0.43 16.38 17.26
CA GLY A 136 -0.87 14.99 17.35
C GLY A 136 -2.10 14.75 16.50
N GLU A 137 -2.23 13.52 15.97
CA GLU A 137 -3.44 13.08 15.31
C GLU A 137 -3.83 11.66 15.70
N LEU A 138 -5.13 11.42 15.78
CA LEU A 138 -5.73 10.09 15.90
C LEU A 138 -6.76 9.97 14.78
N ARG A 139 -6.83 8.82 14.12
CA ARG A 139 -7.81 8.58 13.05
C ARG A 139 -8.46 7.23 13.19
N VAL A 140 -9.71 7.16 12.80
CA VAL A 140 -10.49 5.93 12.67
C VAL A 140 -11.35 6.02 11.43
N GLN A 141 -11.41 4.94 10.66
CA GLN A 141 -12.24 4.87 9.45
C GLN A 141 -12.71 3.45 9.19
N VAL A 142 -13.86 3.35 8.57
CA VAL A 142 -14.34 2.10 7.95
C VAL A 142 -13.98 2.15 6.47
N VAL A 143 -13.39 1.09 5.97
CA VAL A 143 -12.93 0.99 4.58
C VAL A 143 -13.57 -0.21 3.92
N GLN A 144 -14.09 -0.01 2.72
CA GLN A 144 -14.62 -1.05 1.84
C GLN A 144 -13.67 -1.28 0.68
N LEU A 145 -13.21 -2.53 0.50
CA LEU A 145 -12.42 -2.96 -0.65
C LEU A 145 -13.35 -3.33 -1.81
N LEU A 146 -13.04 -2.84 -3.00
CA LEU A 146 -13.78 -3.01 -4.24
C LEU A 146 -12.86 -3.65 -5.30
N GLY A 147 -13.44 -4.38 -6.26
CA GLY A 147 -12.68 -5.00 -7.35
C GLY A 147 -12.06 -6.35 -6.98
N ASP A 148 -10.88 -6.63 -7.54
CA ASP A 148 -10.21 -7.92 -7.38
C ASP A 148 -9.69 -8.09 -5.96
N ARG A 149 -10.15 -9.13 -5.29
CA ARG A 149 -9.76 -9.47 -3.91
C ARG A 149 -8.93 -10.75 -3.82
N ASP A 150 -8.84 -11.45 -4.91
CA ASP A 150 -8.14 -12.72 -5.01
C ASP A 150 -6.95 -12.54 -5.96
N THR A 151 -5.74 -12.65 -5.44
CA THR A 151 -4.57 -12.80 -6.29
C THR A 151 -4.54 -14.26 -6.73
N ALA A 152 -4.55 -14.51 -8.03
CA ALA A 152 -4.47 -15.86 -8.55
C ALA A 152 -3.45 -15.93 -9.68
N ALA A 153 -2.65 -16.97 -9.67
CA ALA A 153 -1.74 -17.31 -10.75
C ALA A 153 -2.22 -18.59 -11.43
N VAL A 154 -2.22 -18.60 -12.76
CA VAL A 154 -2.42 -19.82 -13.56
C VAL A 154 -1.05 -20.34 -13.97
N LEU A 155 -0.79 -21.58 -13.62
CA LEU A 155 0.47 -22.26 -13.90
C LEU A 155 0.20 -23.52 -14.72
N ALA A 156 1.05 -23.80 -15.69
CA ALA A 156 1.02 -25.04 -16.46
C ALA A 156 2.44 -25.61 -16.58
N PRO A 157 2.63 -26.94 -16.47
CA PRO A 157 3.93 -27.53 -16.75
C PRO A 157 4.37 -27.20 -18.19
N ALA A 158 5.59 -26.73 -18.36
CA ALA A 158 6.13 -26.44 -19.68
C ALA A 158 6.17 -27.72 -20.52
N GLY A 159 5.63 -27.68 -21.74
CA GLY A 159 5.55 -28.81 -22.63
C GLY A 159 4.35 -29.76 -22.46
N ILE A 160 3.43 -29.48 -21.53
CA ILE A 160 2.19 -30.26 -21.38
C ILE A 160 0.98 -29.33 -21.54
N PRO A 161 0.50 -29.06 -22.76
CA PRO A 161 -0.66 -28.22 -23.01
C PRO A 161 -1.91 -28.78 -22.32
N GLY A 162 -2.66 -27.88 -21.67
CA GLY A 162 -3.94 -28.21 -21.00
C GLY A 162 -3.81 -28.79 -19.59
N ALA A 163 -2.63 -28.94 -19.03
CA ALA A 163 -2.38 -29.37 -17.65
C ALA A 163 -2.32 -28.16 -16.66
N GLY A 164 -2.93 -27.04 -17.02
CA GLY A 164 -2.92 -25.85 -16.19
C GLY A 164 -3.70 -26.01 -14.89
N PHE A 165 -3.21 -25.43 -13.81
CA PHE A 165 -3.89 -25.33 -12.53
C PHE A 165 -3.79 -23.89 -12.00
N ARG A 166 -4.81 -23.52 -11.22
CA ARG A 166 -4.89 -22.20 -10.62
C ARG A 166 -4.45 -22.26 -9.16
N VAL A 167 -3.54 -21.39 -8.79
CA VAL A 167 -3.13 -21.16 -7.40
C VAL A 167 -3.78 -19.86 -6.95
N ASN A 168 -4.65 -19.95 -5.94
CA ASN A 168 -5.26 -18.76 -5.35
C ASN A 168 -4.41 -18.28 -4.17
N GLY A 169 -4.11 -16.99 -4.15
CA GLY A 169 -3.48 -16.32 -3.01
C GLY A 169 -4.44 -16.09 -1.85
N ALA A 170 -3.97 -15.34 -0.86
CA ALA A 170 -4.79 -14.97 0.28
C ALA A 170 -5.93 -14.03 -0.16
N ARG A 171 -7.14 -14.30 0.31
CA ARG A 171 -8.30 -13.44 0.07
C ARG A 171 -8.53 -12.55 1.27
N GLU A 172 -8.45 -11.25 1.08
CA GLU A 172 -8.75 -10.26 2.12
C GLU A 172 -10.26 -10.09 2.35
N GLY A 173 -10.64 -9.71 3.58
CA GLY A 173 -11.99 -9.28 3.89
C GLY A 173 -12.35 -7.99 3.15
N ALA A 174 -13.59 -7.91 2.66
CA ALA A 174 -14.04 -6.75 1.89
C ALA A 174 -14.10 -5.47 2.73
N THR A 175 -14.58 -5.58 3.96
CA THR A 175 -14.73 -4.46 4.88
C THR A 175 -13.68 -4.55 5.98
N GLY A 176 -13.09 -3.41 6.32
CA GLY A 176 -12.09 -3.28 7.38
C GLY A 176 -12.32 -2.03 8.22
N VAL A 177 -11.69 -2.02 9.38
CA VAL A 177 -11.57 -0.84 10.24
C VAL A 177 -10.09 -0.47 10.29
N GLN A 178 -9.80 0.77 9.95
CA GLN A 178 -8.44 1.30 10.05
C GLN A 178 -8.37 2.28 11.23
N VAL A 179 -7.32 2.14 12.01
CA VAL A 179 -6.98 3.09 13.08
C VAL A 179 -5.55 3.57 12.89
N GLY A 180 -5.31 4.82 13.22
CA GLY A 180 -3.98 5.39 13.08
C GLY A 180 -3.70 6.46 14.12
N ALA A 181 -2.44 6.64 14.42
CA ALA A 181 -1.95 7.71 15.27
C ALA A 181 -0.68 8.32 14.66
N GLY A 182 -0.59 9.64 14.74
CA GLY A 182 0.56 10.37 14.23
C GLY A 182 1.00 11.48 15.16
N ILE A 183 2.28 11.81 15.10
CA ILE A 183 2.86 12.95 15.79
C ILE A 183 3.84 13.67 14.85
N THR A 184 3.80 15.01 14.90
CA THR A 184 4.77 15.86 14.21
C THR A 184 5.38 16.82 15.22
N ILE A 185 6.69 16.77 15.35
CA ILE A 185 7.47 17.57 16.30
C ILE A 185 8.34 18.54 15.49
N PRO A 186 8.12 19.86 15.60
CA PRO A 186 9.00 20.84 14.97
C PRO A 186 10.41 20.76 15.54
N VAL A 187 11.42 20.86 14.65
CA VAL A 187 12.83 20.86 14.98
C VAL A 187 13.49 22.05 14.30
N GLY A 188 14.01 22.99 15.11
CA GLY A 188 14.51 24.25 14.58
C GLY A 188 13.43 25.11 13.91
N TYR A 189 13.82 25.97 12.98
CA TYR A 189 12.91 26.92 12.34
C TYR A 189 12.19 26.34 11.10
N THR A 190 12.82 25.46 10.38
CA THR A 190 12.35 24.95 9.07
C THR A 190 12.12 23.45 9.07
N GLY A 191 12.54 22.72 10.11
CA GLY A 191 12.45 21.28 10.18
C GLY A 191 11.27 20.76 11.00
N SER A 192 10.88 19.52 10.74
CA SER A 192 10.01 18.72 11.61
C SER A 192 10.32 17.24 11.47
N VAL A 193 10.28 16.53 12.60
CA VAL A 193 10.27 15.06 12.64
C VAL A 193 8.83 14.60 12.75
N PHE A 194 8.46 13.58 12.02
CA PHE A 194 7.14 12.95 12.14
C PHE A 194 7.26 11.45 12.35
N ALA A 195 6.30 10.90 13.05
CA ALA A 195 6.07 9.46 13.19
C ALA A 195 4.58 9.16 13.02
N ASP A 196 4.27 8.06 12.37
CA ASP A 196 2.89 7.62 12.11
C ASP A 196 2.81 6.10 12.24
N VAL A 197 1.74 5.61 12.86
CA VAL A 197 1.42 4.18 12.97
C VAL A 197 -0.01 3.94 12.52
N ASN A 198 -0.22 2.85 11.80
CA ASN A 198 -1.52 2.46 11.28
C ASN A 198 -1.75 0.98 11.47
N ALA A 199 -2.99 0.61 11.77
CA ALA A 199 -3.46 -0.76 11.79
C ALA A 199 -4.73 -0.88 10.93
N ASP A 200 -4.81 -1.91 10.10
CA ASP A 200 -5.99 -2.29 9.33
C ASP A 200 -6.46 -3.65 9.81
N PHE A 201 -7.70 -3.72 10.26
CA PHE A 201 -8.34 -4.93 10.80
C PHE A 201 -9.42 -5.39 9.83
N ARG A 202 -9.23 -6.57 9.24
CA ARG A 202 -10.18 -7.22 8.33
C ARG A 202 -10.48 -8.65 8.77
N SER A 203 -11.58 -9.22 8.29
CA SER A 203 -12.00 -10.56 8.72
C SER A 203 -10.99 -11.68 8.42
N ARG A 204 -10.03 -11.48 7.52
CA ARG A 204 -9.06 -12.50 7.08
C ARG A 204 -7.62 -12.01 7.03
N ALA A 205 -7.38 -10.74 7.30
CA ALA A 205 -6.05 -10.16 7.30
C ALA A 205 -5.99 -8.98 8.26
N ASN A 206 -4.92 -8.89 9.01
CA ASN A 206 -4.59 -7.70 9.78
C ASN A 206 -3.24 -7.19 9.30
N SER A 207 -3.11 -5.89 9.11
CA SER A 207 -1.84 -5.29 8.78
C SER A 207 -1.49 -4.17 9.74
N PHE A 208 -0.20 -4.03 10.00
CA PHE A 208 0.37 -2.96 10.83
C PHE A 208 1.50 -2.34 10.05
N ASN A 209 1.52 -1.03 10.00
CA ASN A 209 2.61 -0.30 9.38
C ASN A 209 2.94 0.95 10.21
N GLY A 210 4.18 1.39 10.11
CA GLY A 210 4.65 2.59 10.74
C GLY A 210 5.68 3.28 9.88
N SER A 211 5.75 4.58 10.00
CA SER A 211 6.74 5.41 9.33
C SER A 211 7.33 6.44 10.29
N ILE A 212 8.57 6.79 10.06
CA ILE A 212 9.24 7.91 10.68
C ILE A 212 9.99 8.67 9.61
N GLY A 213 10.02 9.99 9.72
CA GLY A 213 10.70 10.81 8.72
C GLY A 213 11.01 12.21 9.20
N TYR A 214 11.74 12.91 8.37
CA TYR A 214 12.10 14.30 8.57
C TYR A 214 11.63 15.13 7.38
N ARG A 215 11.05 16.30 7.64
CA ARG A 215 10.59 17.26 6.64
C ARG A 215 11.30 18.58 6.78
N LEU A 216 11.79 19.10 5.67
CA LEU A 216 12.29 20.47 5.56
C LEU A 216 11.25 21.32 4.79
N THR A 217 11.05 22.55 5.26
CA THR A 217 10.27 23.57 4.56
C THR A 217 11.22 24.72 4.20
N PHE A 218 11.27 25.06 2.92
CA PHE A 218 12.14 26.09 2.36
C PHE A 218 11.37 27.38 2.15
#